data_0f80775e7085a9161c029a6899aa20c7
#
_entry.id   0f80775e7085a9161c029a6899aa20c7
#
_cell.length_a   1.000
_cell.length_b   1.000
_cell.length_c   1.000
_cell.angle_alpha   90.00
_cell.angle_beta   90.00
_cell.angle_gamma   90.00
#
_symmetry.space_group_name_H-M   'P 1'
#
loop_
_entity.id
_entity.type
_entity.pdbx_description
1 polymer ?
#
loop_
_entity_poly.entity_id
_entity_poly.type
_entity_poly.pdbx_seq_one_letter_code
_entity_poly.pdbx_strand_id
1 'polypeptide(L)'
;MRKEDLRVTVDIANTQRPYDRALAAEFPILPPTPYESTIVGVGTASSASSFSQQDLLDTFAISDPKIRSVFLNSAIRRRFLELPLPAPDGTRSPETQADLLDRHKRLAVDMGMRALQACLDDAGATISDIRHLCCVTSTGFLTPGLSALLIRELGIDRHCSRTDIVGMGCNAGLNALNVVSSWSVANPGELAVVLCTEACSAAYVLDSTMRTAVVNSLFGDGAAALAVVGRPAGDSLGTPGRPRILKFASCIIPDAVDAMRYDWDSVQNRFSFFLDPQIPYVVGAHAEIVADRLLANTGLHRSDIAHWLVHAGGKKVIDAVTVNLGLNRHEVRHTTGVLRDYGNVSSGSFIFSYERLQQELVTAPGDYGVLMTMGPGSTIETALIQW
;
A
#
# COMPACT_ATOMS: atom_id res chain seq x y z
N MET A 1 -37.94 -19.78 -3.68
CA MET A 1 -36.78 -20.48 -3.11
C MET A 1 -36.25 -19.61 -1.98
N ARG A 2 -36.16 -20.11 -0.79
CA ARG A 2 -35.95 -19.35 0.45
C ARG A 2 -34.51 -18.88 0.54
N LYS A 3 -34.33 -17.61 0.94
CA LYS A 3 -33.04 -17.03 1.35
C LYS A 3 -32.63 -17.74 2.65
N GLU A 4 -31.65 -18.59 2.61
CA GLU A 4 -30.96 -19.06 3.82
C GLU A 4 -29.77 -18.10 4.06
N ASP A 5 -29.85 -17.50 5.25
CA ASP A 5 -28.79 -16.65 5.81
C ASP A 5 -27.53 -17.50 6.04
N LEU A 6 -26.51 -17.31 5.21
CA LEU A 6 -25.15 -17.75 5.51
C LEU A 6 -24.53 -16.79 6.55
N ARG A 7 -24.84 -17.02 7.82
CA ARG A 7 -24.02 -16.52 8.93
C ARG A 7 -22.77 -17.39 9.00
N VAL A 8 -21.66 -16.92 8.43
CA VAL A 8 -20.36 -17.51 8.74
C VAL A 8 -19.98 -17.05 10.14
N THR A 9 -20.25 -17.86 11.13
CA THR A 9 -19.64 -17.75 12.46
C THR A 9 -18.22 -18.29 12.34
N VAL A 10 -17.22 -17.39 12.31
CA VAL A 10 -15.82 -17.80 12.41
C VAL A 10 -15.60 -18.31 13.82
N ASP A 11 -15.44 -19.62 13.96
CA ASP A 11 -15.05 -20.25 15.23
C ASP A 11 -13.54 -20.05 15.44
N ILE A 12 -13.20 -18.98 16.15
CA ILE A 12 -11.82 -18.57 16.46
C ILE A 12 -11.06 -19.67 17.24
N ALA A 13 -11.75 -20.59 17.92
CA ALA A 13 -11.13 -21.64 18.72
C ALA A 13 -10.54 -22.80 17.88
N ASN A 14 -10.92 -22.95 16.60
CA ASN A 14 -10.53 -24.09 15.77
C ASN A 14 -9.48 -23.75 14.69
N THR A 15 -9.04 -22.50 14.58
CA THR A 15 -8.07 -22.04 13.56
C THR A 15 -6.60 -22.30 13.94
N GLN A 16 -6.31 -22.78 15.15
CA GLN A 16 -4.93 -22.95 15.61
C GLN A 16 -4.22 -24.24 15.15
N ARG A 17 -4.91 -25.26 14.65
CA ARG A 17 -4.33 -26.61 14.49
C ARG A 17 -3.57 -26.94 13.18
N PRO A 18 -3.81 -26.35 12.00
CA PRO A 18 -2.98 -26.64 10.83
C PRO A 18 -1.70 -25.79 10.71
N TYR A 19 -1.67 -24.60 11.30
CA TYR A 19 -0.59 -23.64 11.12
C TYR A 19 0.62 -23.84 12.03
N ASP A 20 0.45 -24.44 13.21
CA ASP A 20 1.57 -24.68 14.16
C ASP A 20 2.63 -25.67 13.63
N ARG A 21 2.24 -26.55 12.69
CA ARG A 21 3.22 -27.45 12.04
C ARG A 21 4.02 -26.78 10.91
N ALA A 22 3.52 -25.69 10.31
CA ALA A 22 4.22 -24.99 9.22
C ALA A 22 5.31 -24.04 9.72
N LEU A 23 5.29 -23.64 11.00
CA LEU A 23 6.34 -22.83 11.62
C LEU A 23 7.67 -23.58 11.79
N ALA A 24 7.63 -24.92 11.80
CA ALA A 24 8.82 -25.78 11.97
C ALA A 24 9.43 -26.26 10.64
N ALA A 25 8.87 -25.90 9.48
CA ALA A 25 9.52 -26.17 8.20
C ALA A 25 10.76 -25.27 8.09
N GLU A 26 11.93 -25.85 8.31
CA GLU A 26 13.21 -25.21 7.98
C GLU A 26 13.22 -24.95 6.47
N PHE A 27 12.97 -23.70 6.09
CA PHE A 27 13.30 -23.28 4.73
C PHE A 27 14.80 -23.42 4.56
N PRO A 28 15.29 -23.97 3.44
CA PRO A 28 16.72 -24.04 3.21
C PRO A 28 17.29 -22.62 3.37
N ILE A 29 18.26 -22.49 4.27
CA ILE A 29 19.06 -21.27 4.39
C ILE A 29 19.79 -21.16 3.06
N LEU A 30 19.30 -20.28 2.18
CA LEU A 30 20.05 -19.94 0.98
C LEU A 30 21.42 -19.41 1.42
N PRO A 31 22.51 -19.80 0.74
CA PRO A 31 23.80 -19.24 1.04
C PRO A 31 23.71 -17.70 1.00
N PRO A 32 24.39 -16.98 1.90
CA PRO A 32 24.37 -15.53 1.90
C PRO A 32 24.75 -15.04 0.51
N THR A 33 23.88 -14.25 -0.09
CA THR A 33 24.18 -13.61 -1.36
C THR A 33 25.31 -12.61 -1.16
N PRO A 34 26.26 -12.47 -2.07
CA PRO A 34 27.33 -11.49 -1.95
C PRO A 34 26.82 -10.04 -2.09
N TYR A 35 25.52 -9.87 -2.36
CA TYR A 35 24.86 -8.57 -2.55
C TYR A 35 23.61 -8.46 -1.71
N GLU A 36 23.33 -7.25 -1.24
CA GLU A 36 22.15 -6.86 -0.48
C GLU A 36 21.39 -5.76 -1.22
N SER A 37 20.09 -5.76 -1.10
CA SER A 37 19.23 -4.74 -1.70
C SER A 37 19.18 -3.51 -0.79
N THR A 38 19.44 -2.32 -1.33
CA THR A 38 19.45 -1.05 -0.60
C THR A 38 18.44 -0.08 -1.22
N ILE A 39 17.59 0.52 -0.39
CA ILE A 39 16.71 1.62 -0.80
C ILE A 39 17.57 2.87 -0.91
N VAL A 40 17.65 3.48 -2.10
CA VAL A 40 18.52 4.63 -2.38
C VAL A 40 17.73 5.91 -2.64
N GLY A 41 16.42 5.84 -2.86
CA GLY A 41 15.57 7.01 -3.09
C GLY A 41 14.11 6.73 -2.78
N VAL A 42 13.39 7.79 -2.44
CA VAL A 42 11.94 7.80 -2.19
C VAL A 42 11.32 9.05 -2.79
N GLY A 43 10.10 8.93 -3.30
CA GLY A 43 9.34 10.08 -3.77
C GLY A 43 7.85 9.79 -3.76
N THR A 44 7.05 10.81 -3.47
CA THR A 44 5.59 10.71 -3.44
C THR A 44 4.93 11.84 -4.22
N ALA A 45 3.70 11.60 -4.68
CA ALA A 45 2.86 12.58 -5.33
C ALA A 45 1.39 12.32 -5.02
N SER A 46 0.54 13.35 -5.11
CA SER A 46 -0.91 13.24 -4.94
C SER A 46 -1.63 13.99 -6.07
N SER A 47 -2.94 13.77 -6.25
CA SER A 47 -3.75 14.59 -7.15
C SER A 47 -3.77 16.05 -6.69
N ALA A 48 -4.13 16.96 -7.59
CA ALA A 48 -3.98 18.41 -7.35
C ALA A 48 -4.95 18.95 -6.28
N SER A 49 -6.15 18.37 -6.17
CA SER A 49 -7.20 18.88 -5.30
C SER A 49 -7.28 18.10 -4.00
N SER A 50 -7.38 18.82 -2.87
CA SER A 50 -7.56 18.21 -1.56
C SER A 50 -8.92 18.55 -0.97
N PHE A 51 -9.52 17.61 -0.25
CA PHE A 51 -10.85 17.72 0.36
C PHE A 51 -10.77 17.28 1.82
N SER A 52 -11.38 18.05 2.71
CA SER A 52 -11.71 17.57 4.05
C SER A 52 -12.87 16.57 3.98
N GLN A 53 -13.09 15.84 5.07
CA GLN A 53 -14.26 14.94 5.14
C GLN A 53 -15.57 15.73 5.06
N GLN A 54 -15.62 16.94 5.61
CA GLN A 54 -16.80 17.80 5.51
C GLN A 54 -17.04 18.27 4.07
N ASP A 55 -15.99 18.69 3.34
CA ASP A 55 -16.11 19.08 1.93
C ASP A 55 -16.72 17.96 1.07
N LEU A 56 -16.35 16.70 1.35
CA LEU A 56 -16.90 15.55 0.64
C LEU A 56 -18.37 15.30 0.98
N LEU A 57 -18.74 15.41 2.25
CA LEU A 57 -20.13 15.30 2.68
C LEU A 57 -21.02 16.36 2.03
N ASP A 58 -20.51 17.57 1.90
CA ASP A 58 -21.22 18.68 1.27
C ASP A 58 -21.25 18.53 -0.25
N THR A 59 -20.11 18.15 -0.86
CA THR A 59 -20.00 17.92 -2.32
C THR A 59 -20.96 16.85 -2.82
N PHE A 60 -21.16 15.78 -2.05
CA PHE A 60 -22.06 14.67 -2.41
C PHE A 60 -23.44 14.76 -1.76
N ALA A 61 -23.76 15.88 -1.10
CA ALA A 61 -25.03 16.13 -0.40
C ALA A 61 -25.43 14.98 0.55
N ILE A 62 -24.46 14.39 1.26
CA ILE A 62 -24.70 13.27 2.17
C ILE A 62 -25.35 13.78 3.46
N SER A 63 -26.64 13.44 3.64
CA SER A 63 -27.45 13.86 4.77
C SER A 63 -27.64 12.79 5.84
N ASP A 64 -27.50 11.49 5.50
CA ASP A 64 -27.68 10.39 6.45
C ASP A 64 -26.69 10.50 7.63
N PRO A 65 -27.19 10.58 8.89
CA PRO A 65 -26.32 10.79 10.06
C PRO A 65 -25.32 9.66 10.30
N LYS A 66 -25.66 8.41 9.94
CA LYS A 66 -24.78 7.26 10.13
C LYS A 66 -23.61 7.33 9.13
N ILE A 67 -23.92 7.63 7.87
CA ILE A 67 -22.90 7.80 6.83
C ILE A 67 -22.00 9.01 7.17
N ARG A 68 -22.56 10.15 7.55
CA ARG A 68 -21.79 11.31 8.03
C ARG A 68 -20.84 10.95 9.17
N SER A 69 -21.31 10.15 10.14
CA SER A 69 -20.49 9.68 11.25
C SER A 69 -19.29 8.85 10.80
N VAL A 70 -19.42 8.03 9.75
CA VAL A 70 -18.30 7.25 9.18
C VAL A 70 -17.21 8.16 8.65
N PHE A 71 -17.56 9.21 7.92
CA PHE A 71 -16.61 10.18 7.41
C PHE A 71 -15.93 10.95 8.55
N LEU A 72 -16.71 11.55 9.44
CA LEU A 72 -16.21 12.45 10.48
C LEU A 72 -15.36 11.75 11.56
N ASN A 73 -15.58 10.44 11.79
CA ASN A 73 -14.83 9.64 12.77
C ASN A 73 -13.71 8.79 12.16
N SER A 74 -13.36 9.00 10.88
CA SER A 74 -12.34 8.23 10.17
C SER A 74 -10.90 8.50 10.61
N ALA A 75 -10.66 9.51 11.44
CA ALA A 75 -9.34 10.07 11.78
C ALA A 75 -8.59 10.71 10.59
N ILE A 76 -9.31 10.99 9.52
CA ILE A 76 -8.78 11.63 8.31
C ILE A 76 -9.19 13.11 8.32
N ARG A 77 -8.20 14.01 8.20
CA ARG A 77 -8.44 15.44 8.12
C ARG A 77 -8.70 15.89 6.68
N ARG A 78 -7.92 15.36 5.75
CA ARG A 78 -8.04 15.65 4.31
C ARG A 78 -7.56 14.48 3.47
N ARG A 79 -8.01 14.47 2.22
CA ARG A 79 -7.56 13.53 1.18
C ARG A 79 -7.38 14.26 -0.12
N PHE A 80 -6.51 13.77 -0.95
CA PHE A 80 -6.33 14.24 -2.31
C PHE A 80 -7.19 13.38 -3.25
N LEU A 81 -8.00 14.01 -4.08
CA LEU A 81 -8.96 13.34 -4.96
C LEU A 81 -9.15 14.15 -6.23
N GLU A 82 -9.41 13.49 -7.33
CA GLU A 82 -9.97 14.14 -8.51
C GLU A 82 -11.42 13.71 -8.68
N LEU A 83 -12.31 14.63 -8.36
CA LEU A 83 -13.76 14.43 -8.48
C LEU A 83 -14.29 15.02 -9.78
N PRO A 84 -15.35 14.42 -10.39
CA PRO A 84 -15.99 15.00 -11.57
C PRO A 84 -16.51 16.41 -11.26
N LEU A 85 -16.33 17.32 -12.19
CA LEU A 85 -16.89 18.66 -12.08
C LEU A 85 -18.42 18.59 -12.14
N PRO A 86 -19.14 19.41 -11.36
CA PRO A 86 -20.58 19.53 -11.51
C PRO A 86 -20.90 20.16 -12.86
N ALA A 87 -22.06 19.81 -13.44
CA ALA A 87 -22.64 20.52 -14.57
C ALA A 87 -22.94 21.99 -14.19
N PRO A 88 -23.17 22.89 -15.17
CA PRO A 88 -23.48 24.31 -14.90
C PRO A 88 -24.70 24.52 -13.99
N ASP A 89 -25.60 23.58 -13.90
CA ASP A 89 -26.77 23.58 -13.01
C ASP A 89 -26.47 23.00 -11.61
N GLY A 90 -25.22 22.64 -11.33
CA GLY A 90 -24.77 22.04 -10.07
C GLY A 90 -25.03 20.52 -9.97
N THR A 91 -25.66 19.90 -10.95
CA THR A 91 -25.89 18.45 -10.95
C THR A 91 -24.60 17.69 -11.27
N ARG A 92 -24.48 16.44 -10.79
CA ARG A 92 -23.39 15.52 -11.13
C ARG A 92 -23.97 14.32 -11.85
N SER A 93 -23.58 14.14 -13.09
CA SER A 93 -23.95 12.94 -13.84
C SER A 93 -23.25 11.71 -13.26
N PRO A 94 -23.94 10.57 -13.18
CA PRO A 94 -23.29 9.30 -12.84
C PRO A 94 -22.18 9.00 -13.85
N GLU A 95 -20.99 8.66 -13.37
CA GLU A 95 -19.88 8.26 -14.23
C GLU A 95 -20.05 6.81 -14.66
N THR A 96 -19.71 6.53 -15.91
CA THR A 96 -19.62 5.15 -16.41
C THR A 96 -18.31 4.50 -15.99
N GLN A 97 -18.22 3.17 -16.09
CA GLN A 97 -16.95 2.46 -15.87
C GLN A 97 -15.84 2.94 -16.84
N ALA A 98 -16.22 3.34 -18.05
CA ALA A 98 -15.28 3.90 -19.04
C ALA A 98 -14.69 5.23 -18.56
N ASP A 99 -15.54 6.15 -18.07
CA ASP A 99 -15.09 7.44 -17.53
C ASP A 99 -14.13 7.26 -16.35
N LEU A 100 -14.42 6.28 -15.46
CA LEU A 100 -13.57 5.95 -14.32
C LEU A 100 -12.20 5.38 -14.77
N LEU A 101 -12.18 4.51 -15.79
CA LEU A 101 -10.94 3.96 -16.33
C LEU A 101 -10.10 5.02 -17.05
N ASP A 102 -10.72 5.93 -17.78
CA ASP A 102 -10.02 7.04 -18.44
C ASP A 102 -9.42 8.01 -17.40
N ARG A 103 -10.17 8.34 -16.34
CA ARG A 103 -9.64 9.10 -15.21
C ARG A 103 -8.48 8.37 -14.54
N HIS A 104 -8.63 7.08 -14.23
CA HIS A 104 -7.59 6.26 -13.64
C HIS A 104 -6.31 6.32 -14.47
N LYS A 105 -6.39 6.06 -15.78
CA LYS A 105 -5.25 6.06 -16.68
C LYS A 105 -4.51 7.41 -16.67
N ARG A 106 -5.24 8.51 -16.76
CA ARG A 106 -4.65 9.85 -16.78
C ARG A 106 -3.99 10.20 -15.45
N LEU A 107 -4.68 9.98 -14.33
CA LEU A 107 -4.16 10.28 -12.99
C LEU A 107 -2.98 9.37 -12.62
N ALA A 108 -3.07 8.07 -12.94
CA ALA A 108 -2.01 7.13 -12.62
C ALA A 108 -0.71 7.49 -13.35
N VAL A 109 -0.78 7.92 -14.60
CA VAL A 109 0.40 8.37 -15.35
C VAL A 109 0.92 9.68 -14.78
N ASP A 110 0.08 10.70 -14.56
CA ASP A 110 0.51 12.00 -14.04
C ASP A 110 1.17 11.91 -12.65
N MET A 111 0.47 11.30 -11.70
CA MET A 111 1.01 11.13 -10.33
C MET A 111 2.25 10.22 -10.35
N GLY A 112 2.23 9.15 -11.18
CA GLY A 112 3.35 8.24 -11.33
C GLY A 112 4.61 8.93 -11.83
N MET A 113 4.51 9.76 -12.84
CA MET A 113 5.65 10.55 -13.35
C MET A 113 6.23 11.47 -12.28
N ARG A 114 5.37 12.18 -11.51
CA ARG A 114 5.83 13.09 -10.46
C ARG A 114 6.48 12.36 -9.27
N ALA A 115 5.90 11.25 -8.83
CA ALA A 115 6.48 10.44 -7.76
C ALA A 115 7.82 9.81 -8.20
N LEU A 116 7.89 9.32 -9.44
CA LEU A 116 9.12 8.76 -10.01
C LEU A 116 10.21 9.81 -10.11
N GLN A 117 9.91 11.02 -10.61
CA GLN A 117 10.88 12.11 -10.68
C GLN A 117 11.40 12.48 -9.29
N ALA A 118 10.51 12.68 -8.30
CA ALA A 118 10.91 12.99 -6.93
C ALA A 118 11.82 11.89 -6.33
N CYS A 119 11.51 10.61 -6.61
CA CYS A 119 12.32 9.48 -6.17
C CYS A 119 13.72 9.47 -6.80
N LEU A 120 13.82 9.77 -8.08
CA LEU A 120 15.11 9.85 -8.79
C LEU A 120 15.93 11.03 -8.29
N ASP A 121 15.30 12.19 -8.07
CA ASP A 121 15.97 13.38 -7.52
C ASP A 121 16.57 13.07 -6.13
N ASP A 122 15.80 12.37 -5.26
CA ASP A 122 16.26 11.94 -3.94
C ASP A 122 17.37 10.86 -4.01
N ALA A 123 17.37 10.01 -5.05
CA ALA A 123 18.41 9.02 -5.30
C ALA A 123 19.68 9.61 -5.94
N GLY A 124 19.62 10.84 -6.44
CA GLY A 124 20.69 11.43 -7.29
C GLY A 124 20.82 10.72 -8.64
N ALA A 125 19.73 10.17 -9.17
CA ALA A 125 19.66 9.41 -10.41
C ALA A 125 18.79 10.12 -11.45
N THR A 126 18.80 9.59 -12.68
CA THR A 126 18.03 10.11 -13.80
C THR A 126 17.15 9.04 -14.43
N ILE A 127 16.23 9.43 -15.28
CA ILE A 127 15.38 8.50 -16.05
C ILE A 127 16.22 7.49 -16.85
N SER A 128 17.38 7.90 -17.36
CA SER A 128 18.27 7.03 -18.15
C SER A 128 18.97 5.94 -17.33
N ASP A 129 18.95 6.04 -16.00
CA ASP A 129 19.59 5.06 -15.13
C ASP A 129 18.66 3.87 -14.81
N ILE A 130 17.36 3.98 -15.06
CA ILE A 130 16.38 2.95 -14.75
C ILE A 130 16.60 1.72 -15.64
N ARG A 131 16.85 0.56 -15.02
CA ARG A 131 17.01 -0.74 -15.69
C ARG A 131 15.85 -1.69 -15.43
N HIS A 132 15.13 -1.50 -14.32
CA HIS A 132 13.91 -2.24 -14.02
C HIS A 132 12.85 -1.33 -13.43
N LEU A 133 11.63 -1.37 -14.01
CA LEU A 133 10.47 -0.61 -13.54
C LEU A 133 9.34 -1.56 -13.14
N CYS A 134 9.05 -1.65 -11.85
CA CYS A 134 7.93 -2.42 -11.32
C CYS A 134 6.78 -1.47 -10.93
N CYS A 135 5.70 -1.50 -11.69
CA CYS A 135 4.53 -0.67 -11.45
C CYS A 135 3.41 -1.45 -10.75
N VAL A 136 2.75 -0.79 -9.80
CA VAL A 136 1.62 -1.31 -9.04
C VAL A 136 0.43 -0.39 -9.21
N THR A 137 -0.73 -0.96 -9.52
CA THR A 137 -2.01 -0.26 -9.40
C THR A 137 -3.14 -1.24 -9.14
N SER A 138 -4.10 -0.84 -8.29
CA SER A 138 -5.27 -1.64 -7.90
C SER A 138 -6.58 -0.92 -8.17
N THR A 139 -6.53 0.34 -8.61
CA THR A 139 -7.70 1.21 -8.76
C THR A 139 -8.25 1.27 -10.18
N GLY A 140 -7.63 0.56 -11.11
CA GLY A 140 -8.12 0.42 -12.48
C GLY A 140 -7.36 -0.66 -13.25
N PHE A 141 -8.04 -1.25 -14.23
CA PHE A 141 -7.42 -2.22 -15.14
C PHE A 141 -6.83 -1.52 -16.36
N LEU A 142 -5.55 -1.76 -16.63
CA LEU A 142 -4.83 -1.20 -17.77
C LEU A 142 -4.18 -2.30 -18.60
N THR A 143 -4.44 -2.28 -19.91
CA THR A 143 -3.71 -3.05 -20.92
C THR A 143 -3.51 -2.16 -22.15
N PRO A 144 -2.25 -1.76 -22.51
CA PRO A 144 -0.98 -2.11 -21.85
C PRO A 144 -0.88 -1.56 -20.42
N GLY A 145 -0.06 -2.24 -19.58
CA GLY A 145 0.13 -1.88 -18.19
C GLY A 145 0.78 -0.51 -17.98
N LEU A 146 0.73 -0.02 -16.75
CA LEU A 146 1.21 1.32 -16.36
C LEU A 146 2.71 1.51 -16.70
N SER A 147 3.53 0.47 -16.52
CA SER A 147 4.96 0.52 -16.88
C SER A 147 5.19 0.88 -18.34
N ALA A 148 4.41 0.31 -19.26
CA ALA A 148 4.53 0.60 -20.70
C ALA A 148 4.12 2.04 -21.04
N LEU A 149 3.10 2.57 -20.35
CA LEU A 149 2.67 3.95 -20.52
C LEU A 149 3.76 4.92 -20.04
N LEU A 150 4.35 4.68 -18.87
CA LEU A 150 5.41 5.51 -18.31
C LEU A 150 6.71 5.46 -19.11
N ILE A 151 7.10 4.28 -19.61
CA ILE A 151 8.25 4.15 -20.52
C ILE A 151 8.07 5.05 -21.74
N ARG A 152 6.89 5.07 -22.33
CA ARG A 152 6.60 5.94 -23.49
C ARG A 152 6.59 7.42 -23.13
N GLU A 153 5.91 7.81 -22.05
CA GLU A 153 5.72 9.22 -21.68
C GLU A 153 7.03 9.88 -21.22
N LEU A 154 7.88 9.12 -20.52
CA LEU A 154 9.13 9.61 -19.93
C LEU A 154 10.36 9.34 -20.82
N GLY A 155 10.22 8.57 -21.88
CA GLY A 155 11.35 8.17 -22.71
C GLY A 155 12.36 7.26 -22.01
N ILE A 156 11.90 6.44 -21.05
CA ILE A 156 12.75 5.42 -20.42
C ILE A 156 13.26 4.47 -21.50
N ASP A 157 14.47 3.95 -21.33
CA ASP A 157 15.08 3.03 -22.30
C ASP A 157 14.12 1.90 -22.66
N ARG A 158 13.88 1.68 -23.96
CA ARG A 158 13.00 0.62 -24.48
C ARG A 158 13.43 -0.79 -24.07
N HIS A 159 14.67 -0.97 -23.64
CA HIS A 159 15.22 -2.23 -23.15
C HIS A 159 15.10 -2.35 -21.62
N CYS A 160 14.53 -1.36 -20.94
CA CYS A 160 14.23 -1.43 -19.52
C CYS A 160 13.35 -2.64 -19.23
N SER A 161 13.80 -3.51 -18.33
CA SER A 161 13.00 -4.62 -17.82
C SER A 161 11.80 -4.06 -17.04
N ARG A 162 10.63 -4.71 -17.15
CA ARG A 162 9.41 -4.19 -16.51
C ARG A 162 8.52 -5.27 -15.93
N THR A 163 7.82 -4.93 -14.88
CA THR A 163 6.78 -5.74 -14.23
C THR A 163 5.57 -4.85 -13.92
N ASP A 164 4.37 -5.36 -14.15
CA ASP A 164 3.12 -4.73 -13.69
C ASP A 164 2.42 -5.69 -12.72
N ILE A 165 2.16 -5.23 -11.48
CA ILE A 165 1.46 -5.99 -10.45
C ILE A 165 0.05 -5.44 -10.31
N VAL A 166 -0.94 -6.29 -10.58
CA VAL A 166 -2.37 -5.97 -10.51
C VAL A 166 -3.10 -7.03 -9.68
N GLY A 167 -4.25 -6.66 -9.09
CA GLY A 167 -5.12 -7.61 -8.37
C GLY A 167 -4.69 -7.96 -6.95
N MET A 168 -3.60 -7.40 -6.41
CA MET A 168 -3.16 -7.63 -5.03
C MET A 168 -3.64 -6.55 -4.05
N GLY A 169 -4.01 -5.36 -4.51
CA GLY A 169 -4.51 -4.28 -3.66
C GLY A 169 -3.46 -3.64 -2.76
N CYS A 170 -3.85 -3.28 -1.53
CA CYS A 170 -3.03 -2.45 -0.64
C CYS A 170 -1.69 -3.09 -0.21
N ASN A 171 -1.54 -4.41 -0.27
CA ASN A 171 -0.29 -5.10 0.03
C ASN A 171 0.66 -5.23 -1.19
N ALA A 172 0.20 -4.87 -2.38
CA ALA A 172 0.95 -5.05 -3.63
C ALA A 172 2.27 -4.27 -3.67
N GLY A 173 2.36 -3.11 -3.01
CA GLY A 173 3.58 -2.32 -2.98
C GLY A 173 4.74 -3.02 -2.28
N LEU A 174 4.47 -3.75 -1.20
CA LEU A 174 5.51 -4.50 -0.50
C LEU A 174 5.87 -5.81 -1.24
N ASN A 175 4.88 -6.42 -1.93
CA ASN A 175 5.17 -7.50 -2.89
C ASN A 175 6.07 -7.02 -4.03
N ALA A 176 5.80 -5.83 -4.58
CA ALA A 176 6.64 -5.21 -5.60
C ALA A 176 8.07 -4.95 -5.09
N LEU A 177 8.21 -4.49 -3.85
CA LEU A 177 9.52 -4.29 -3.23
C LEU A 177 10.29 -5.60 -3.11
N ASN A 178 9.63 -6.73 -2.81
CA ASN A 178 10.25 -8.05 -2.78
C ASN A 178 10.74 -8.48 -4.19
N VAL A 179 9.92 -8.25 -5.22
CA VAL A 179 10.30 -8.53 -6.62
C VAL A 179 11.52 -7.70 -7.03
N VAL A 180 11.48 -6.38 -6.78
CA VAL A 180 12.55 -5.44 -7.13
C VAL A 180 13.82 -5.71 -6.33
N SER A 181 13.69 -6.06 -5.05
CA SER A 181 14.82 -6.47 -4.21
C SER A 181 15.52 -7.70 -4.78
N SER A 182 14.77 -8.73 -5.14
CA SER A 182 15.32 -9.94 -5.76
C SER A 182 16.01 -9.65 -7.09
N TRP A 183 15.39 -8.77 -7.92
CA TRP A 183 15.97 -8.35 -9.20
C TRP A 183 17.28 -7.57 -8.98
N SER A 184 17.33 -6.65 -8.02
CA SER A 184 18.52 -5.82 -7.75
C SER A 184 19.72 -6.63 -7.28
N VAL A 185 19.49 -7.67 -6.46
CA VAL A 185 20.54 -8.61 -6.03
C VAL A 185 21.08 -9.43 -7.22
N ALA A 186 20.23 -9.80 -8.17
CA ALA A 186 20.62 -10.51 -9.39
C ALA A 186 21.31 -9.59 -10.42
N ASN A 187 21.11 -8.26 -10.33
CA ASN A 187 21.68 -7.24 -11.23
C ASN A 187 22.38 -6.14 -10.40
N PRO A 188 23.47 -6.46 -9.71
CA PRO A 188 24.10 -5.54 -8.78
C PRO A 188 24.62 -4.26 -9.47
N GLY A 189 24.42 -3.12 -8.83
CA GLY A 189 24.75 -1.81 -9.35
C GLY A 189 23.71 -1.20 -10.27
N GLU A 190 22.75 -1.98 -10.75
CA GLU A 190 21.69 -1.47 -11.64
C GLU A 190 20.51 -0.90 -10.83
N LEU A 191 19.95 0.21 -11.33
CA LEU A 191 18.83 0.88 -10.67
C LEU A 191 17.50 0.22 -11.02
N ALA A 192 16.78 -0.23 -9.99
CA ALA A 192 15.42 -0.72 -10.09
C ALA A 192 14.46 0.16 -9.30
N VAL A 193 13.23 0.33 -9.80
CA VAL A 193 12.23 1.20 -9.17
C VAL A 193 10.92 0.44 -8.95
N VAL A 194 10.39 0.53 -7.72
CA VAL A 194 8.99 0.26 -7.41
C VAL A 194 8.21 1.57 -7.57
N LEU A 195 7.10 1.53 -8.29
CA LEU A 195 6.17 2.65 -8.39
C LEU A 195 4.74 2.17 -8.12
N CYS A 196 4.18 2.59 -7.00
CA CYS A 196 2.77 2.38 -6.65
C CYS A 196 1.97 3.61 -7.08
N THR A 197 0.91 3.44 -7.85
CA THR A 197 0.05 4.55 -8.26
C THR A 197 -1.42 4.18 -8.13
N GLU A 198 -2.13 4.91 -7.28
CA GLU A 198 -3.53 4.62 -6.95
C GLU A 198 -4.39 5.87 -7.16
N ALA A 199 -5.26 5.83 -8.17
CA ALA A 199 -6.28 6.83 -8.42
C ALA A 199 -7.59 6.37 -7.77
N CYS A 200 -7.66 6.40 -6.45
CA CYS A 200 -8.78 5.86 -5.67
C CYS A 200 -10.10 6.57 -6.00
N SER A 201 -10.06 7.87 -6.35
CA SER A 201 -11.23 8.62 -6.80
C SER A 201 -11.87 8.03 -8.07
N ALA A 202 -11.10 7.31 -8.89
CA ALA A 202 -11.60 6.61 -10.08
C ALA A 202 -12.27 5.25 -9.75
N ALA A 203 -12.28 4.83 -8.49
CA ALA A 203 -12.94 3.62 -8.02
C ALA A 203 -14.14 3.91 -7.08
N TYR A 204 -14.53 5.17 -6.93
CA TYR A 204 -15.63 5.55 -6.05
C TYR A 204 -16.98 5.19 -6.65
N VAL A 205 -17.83 4.62 -5.78
CA VAL A 205 -19.25 4.37 -6.06
C VAL A 205 -20.07 5.19 -5.08
N LEU A 206 -20.81 6.18 -5.58
CA LEU A 206 -21.59 7.11 -4.76
C LEU A 206 -23.06 6.72 -4.88
N ASP A 207 -23.51 5.77 -4.06
CA ASP A 207 -24.87 5.22 -4.05
C ASP A 207 -25.57 5.44 -2.71
N SER A 208 -25.01 6.24 -1.82
CA SER A 208 -25.53 6.54 -0.48
C SER A 208 -25.76 5.29 0.40
N THR A 209 -25.08 4.17 0.11
CA THR A 209 -25.12 2.98 0.96
C THR A 209 -24.00 3.00 2.01
N MET A 210 -24.20 2.31 3.13
CA MET A 210 -23.16 2.17 4.15
C MET A 210 -21.93 1.40 3.62
N ARG A 211 -22.14 0.46 2.70
CA ARG A 211 -21.08 -0.34 2.06
C ARG A 211 -20.06 0.56 1.36
N THR A 212 -20.52 1.41 0.47
CA THR A 212 -19.66 2.31 -0.31
C THR A 212 -19.19 3.51 0.50
N ALA A 213 -19.97 3.96 1.49
CA ALA A 213 -19.61 5.05 2.38
C ALA A 213 -18.31 4.79 3.14
N VAL A 214 -18.08 3.57 3.65
CA VAL A 214 -16.84 3.20 4.32
C VAL A 214 -15.65 3.35 3.38
N VAL A 215 -15.73 2.82 2.16
CA VAL A 215 -14.69 2.94 1.13
C VAL A 215 -14.46 4.40 0.76
N ASN A 216 -15.54 5.12 0.42
CA ASN A 216 -15.49 6.53 0.01
C ASN A 216 -15.01 7.46 1.13
N SER A 217 -15.09 7.06 2.41
CA SER A 217 -14.58 7.82 3.54
C SER A 217 -13.10 7.62 3.82
N LEU A 218 -12.46 6.56 3.26
CA LEU A 218 -11.10 6.15 3.61
C LEU A 218 -10.05 6.49 2.55
N PHE A 219 -10.31 6.14 1.29
CA PHE A 219 -9.28 6.14 0.24
C PHE A 219 -9.00 7.53 -0.34
N GLY A 220 -7.75 7.77 -0.72
CA GLY A 220 -7.27 8.98 -1.40
C GLY A 220 -6.34 8.64 -2.56
N ASP A 221 -6.20 9.59 -3.49
CA ASP A 221 -5.30 9.48 -4.64
C ASP A 221 -3.85 9.70 -4.23
N GLY A 222 -2.95 8.85 -4.69
CA GLY A 222 -1.52 8.99 -4.44
C GLY A 222 -0.67 8.06 -5.28
N ALA A 223 0.55 8.51 -5.53
CA ALA A 223 1.62 7.71 -6.10
C ALA A 223 2.86 7.77 -5.21
N ALA A 224 3.61 6.68 -5.15
CA ALA A 224 4.81 6.58 -4.34
C ALA A 224 5.84 5.66 -5.00
N ALA A 225 7.10 6.07 -5.01
CA ALA A 225 8.20 5.33 -5.61
C ALA A 225 9.33 5.08 -4.62
N LEU A 226 9.98 3.92 -4.78
CA LEU A 226 11.24 3.56 -4.12
C LEU A 226 12.26 3.15 -5.17
N ALA A 227 13.44 3.77 -5.13
CA ALA A 227 14.59 3.38 -5.93
C ALA A 227 15.46 2.40 -5.12
N VAL A 228 15.89 1.32 -5.75
CA VAL A 228 16.59 0.20 -5.12
C VAL A 228 17.79 -0.21 -5.96
N VAL A 229 18.92 -0.49 -5.30
CA VAL A 229 20.16 -0.95 -5.93
C VAL A 229 20.73 -2.13 -5.15
N GLY A 230 21.20 -3.17 -5.85
CA GLY A 230 21.99 -4.25 -5.26
C GLY A 230 23.43 -3.79 -4.98
N ARG A 231 23.87 -3.89 -3.73
CA ARG A 231 25.23 -3.50 -3.28
C ARG A 231 25.96 -4.68 -2.64
N PRO A 232 27.30 -4.71 -2.62
CA PRO A 232 28.03 -5.75 -1.91
C PRO A 232 27.58 -5.84 -0.45
N ALA A 233 27.38 -7.07 0.03
CA ALA A 233 27.01 -7.32 1.42
C ALA A 233 28.11 -6.81 2.36
N GLY A 234 27.71 -6.11 3.42
CA GLY A 234 28.65 -5.52 4.39
C GLY A 234 29.39 -4.28 3.88
N ASP A 235 28.97 -3.68 2.75
CA ASP A 235 29.51 -2.40 2.30
C ASP A 235 29.15 -1.30 3.32
N SER A 236 30.12 -1.00 4.20
CA SER A 236 30.00 0.02 5.24
C SER A 236 30.00 1.45 4.67
N LEU A 237 30.26 1.61 3.37
CA LEU A 237 30.23 2.87 2.63
C LEU A 237 28.84 3.14 2.04
N GLY A 238 27.83 2.34 2.43
CA GLY A 238 26.43 2.57 2.07
C GLY A 238 26.03 4.03 2.25
N THR A 239 25.15 4.53 1.42
CA THR A 239 24.67 5.93 1.51
C THR A 239 24.12 6.18 2.93
N PRO A 240 24.70 7.10 3.72
CA PRO A 240 24.21 7.37 5.07
C PRO A 240 22.72 7.63 5.09
N GLY A 241 21.99 7.03 6.04
CA GLY A 241 20.55 7.17 6.17
C GLY A 241 19.71 6.34 5.18
N ARG A 242 20.33 5.44 4.40
CA ARG A 242 19.63 4.56 3.45
C ARG A 242 19.63 3.11 3.94
N PRO A 243 18.46 2.50 4.16
CA PRO A 243 18.38 1.17 4.74
C PRO A 243 18.61 0.06 3.71
N ARG A 244 19.20 -1.05 4.21
CA ARG A 244 19.27 -2.33 3.53
C ARG A 244 17.98 -3.11 3.78
N ILE A 245 17.54 -3.88 2.80
CA ILE A 245 16.41 -4.81 2.94
C ILE A 245 16.98 -6.19 3.30
N LEU A 246 16.63 -6.69 4.48
CA LEU A 246 17.21 -7.90 5.02
C LEU A 246 16.36 -9.14 4.79
N LYS A 247 15.03 -9.02 4.93
CA LYS A 247 14.13 -10.18 4.90
C LYS A 247 12.71 -9.78 4.58
N PHE A 248 11.96 -10.68 3.97
CA PHE A 248 10.52 -10.59 3.76
C PHE A 248 9.80 -11.75 4.45
N ALA A 249 8.57 -11.50 4.90
CA ALA A 249 7.64 -12.54 5.32
C ALA A 249 6.22 -12.16 4.92
N SER A 250 5.45 -13.17 4.52
CA SER A 250 4.09 -13.03 3.99
C SER A 250 3.16 -14.03 4.66
N CYS A 251 1.89 -13.65 4.80
CA CYS A 251 0.82 -14.50 5.27
C CYS A 251 -0.47 -14.16 4.53
N ILE A 252 -1.11 -15.15 3.94
CA ILE A 252 -2.50 -15.08 3.50
C ILE A 252 -3.39 -15.77 4.55
N ILE A 253 -4.60 -15.25 4.75
CA ILE A 253 -5.58 -15.78 5.70
C ILE A 253 -6.73 -16.40 4.89
N PRO A 254 -6.69 -17.70 4.56
CA PRO A 254 -7.61 -18.32 3.61
C PRO A 254 -9.08 -18.20 4.02
N ASP A 255 -9.38 -18.30 5.33
CA ASP A 255 -10.74 -18.23 5.86
C ASP A 255 -11.38 -16.84 5.71
N ALA A 256 -10.59 -15.83 5.38
CA ALA A 256 -11.03 -14.46 5.17
C ALA A 256 -10.66 -13.91 3.78
N VAL A 257 -10.37 -14.78 2.81
CA VAL A 257 -9.89 -14.40 1.47
C VAL A 257 -10.81 -13.41 0.76
N ASP A 258 -12.12 -13.55 0.93
CA ASP A 258 -13.15 -12.74 0.28
C ASP A 258 -13.53 -11.47 1.06
N ALA A 259 -12.91 -11.23 2.22
CA ALA A 259 -13.26 -10.10 3.08
C ALA A 259 -12.90 -8.71 2.51
N MET A 260 -12.01 -8.67 1.51
CA MET A 260 -11.69 -7.48 0.71
C MET A 260 -11.65 -7.87 -0.76
N ARG A 261 -12.55 -7.34 -1.58
CA ARG A 261 -12.64 -7.69 -2.99
C ARG A 261 -13.36 -6.64 -3.83
N TYR A 262 -13.18 -6.68 -5.14
CA TYR A 262 -14.03 -6.00 -6.09
C TYR A 262 -15.16 -6.94 -6.55
N ASP A 263 -16.40 -6.45 -6.48
CA ASP A 263 -17.58 -7.09 -7.05
C ASP A 263 -18.06 -6.30 -8.26
N TRP A 264 -18.53 -7.00 -9.29
CA TRP A 264 -19.26 -6.35 -10.38
C TRP A 264 -20.69 -6.05 -9.93
N ASP A 265 -21.04 -4.76 -9.92
CA ASP A 265 -22.41 -4.31 -9.66
C ASP A 265 -23.17 -4.25 -11.00
N SER A 266 -24.04 -5.25 -11.24
CA SER A 266 -24.82 -5.33 -12.47
C SER A 266 -25.94 -4.28 -12.57
N VAL A 267 -26.31 -3.64 -11.47
CA VAL A 267 -27.31 -2.56 -11.45
C VAL A 267 -26.66 -1.25 -11.90
N GLN A 268 -25.46 -0.98 -11.41
CA GLN A 268 -24.73 0.23 -11.74
C GLN A 268 -23.74 0.05 -12.91
N ASN A 269 -23.57 -1.17 -13.43
CA ASN A 269 -22.63 -1.53 -14.50
C ASN A 269 -21.19 -1.04 -14.23
N ARG A 270 -20.68 -1.28 -13.01
CA ARG A 270 -19.32 -0.91 -12.60
C ARG A 270 -18.82 -1.78 -11.46
N PHE A 271 -17.51 -1.75 -11.26
CA PHE A 271 -16.91 -2.40 -10.11
C PHE A 271 -17.18 -1.63 -8.82
N SER A 272 -17.45 -2.35 -7.75
CA SER A 272 -17.65 -1.82 -6.40
C SER A 272 -16.76 -2.57 -5.42
N PHE A 273 -15.98 -1.85 -4.62
CA PHE A 273 -15.12 -2.45 -3.61
C PHE A 273 -15.94 -2.85 -2.38
N PHE A 274 -15.75 -4.09 -1.94
CA PHE A 274 -16.30 -4.60 -0.69
C PHE A 274 -15.21 -4.68 0.37
N LEU A 275 -15.51 -4.18 1.56
CA LEU A 275 -14.66 -4.23 2.73
C LEU A 275 -15.47 -4.74 3.92
N ASP A 276 -15.12 -5.93 4.42
CA ASP A 276 -15.78 -6.53 5.58
C ASP A 276 -15.42 -5.75 6.86
N PRO A 277 -16.42 -5.39 7.70
CA PRO A 277 -16.19 -4.73 8.98
C PRO A 277 -15.29 -5.50 9.96
N GLN A 278 -15.12 -6.81 9.77
CA GLN A 278 -14.27 -7.67 10.61
C GLN A 278 -12.76 -7.58 10.26
N ILE A 279 -12.41 -6.98 9.13
CA ILE A 279 -11.00 -6.89 8.67
C ILE A 279 -10.03 -6.38 9.74
N PRO A 280 -10.32 -5.35 10.54
CA PRO A 280 -9.41 -4.91 11.60
C PRO A 280 -9.06 -6.01 12.60
N TYR A 281 -10.04 -6.86 12.95
CA TYR A 281 -9.85 -7.96 13.89
C TYR A 281 -9.06 -9.10 13.25
N VAL A 282 -9.39 -9.46 12.01
CA VAL A 282 -8.67 -10.50 11.24
C VAL A 282 -7.19 -10.12 11.10
N VAL A 283 -6.91 -8.90 10.65
CA VAL A 283 -5.54 -8.41 10.48
C VAL A 283 -4.82 -8.31 11.83
N GLY A 284 -5.46 -7.75 12.85
CA GLY A 284 -4.88 -7.63 14.19
C GLY A 284 -4.44 -8.97 14.75
N ALA A 285 -5.30 -9.98 14.69
CA ALA A 285 -5.02 -11.32 15.21
C ALA A 285 -3.83 -12.03 14.53
N HIS A 286 -3.49 -11.65 13.31
CA HIS A 286 -2.40 -12.27 12.55
C HIS A 286 -1.13 -11.41 12.49
N ALA A 287 -1.20 -10.14 12.86
CA ALA A 287 -0.06 -9.21 12.78
C ALA A 287 1.15 -9.69 13.60
N GLU A 288 0.90 -10.21 14.81
CA GLU A 288 1.94 -10.75 15.69
C GLU A 288 2.62 -11.98 15.07
N ILE A 289 1.85 -12.93 14.56
CA ILE A 289 2.37 -14.17 13.96
C ILE A 289 3.29 -13.84 12.76
N VAL A 290 2.90 -12.87 11.93
CA VAL A 290 3.68 -12.49 10.74
C VAL A 290 4.95 -11.73 11.14
N ALA A 291 4.88 -10.85 12.15
CA ALA A 291 6.04 -10.15 12.69
C ALA A 291 7.05 -11.13 13.30
N ASP A 292 6.59 -12.10 14.09
CA ASP A 292 7.46 -13.13 14.69
C ASP A 292 8.10 -14.02 13.61
N ARG A 293 7.36 -14.36 12.54
CA ARG A 293 7.92 -15.07 11.38
C ARG A 293 8.98 -14.24 10.64
N LEU A 294 8.77 -12.93 10.52
CA LEU A 294 9.76 -12.03 9.94
C LEU A 294 11.05 -12.04 10.76
N LEU A 295 10.94 -11.96 12.09
CA LEU A 295 12.08 -11.90 13.00
C LEU A 295 12.70 -13.28 13.31
N ALA A 296 12.03 -14.38 12.99
CA ALA A 296 12.55 -15.74 13.21
C ALA A 296 13.94 -15.91 12.57
N ASN A 297 14.88 -16.53 13.32
CA ASN A 297 16.27 -16.80 12.91
C ASN A 297 17.12 -15.53 12.61
N THR A 298 16.69 -14.34 13.04
CA THR A 298 17.48 -13.10 12.92
C THR A 298 18.23 -12.76 14.22
N GLY A 299 17.86 -13.36 15.33
CA GLY A 299 18.34 -13.00 16.66
C GLY A 299 17.70 -11.73 17.24
N LEU A 300 16.73 -11.14 16.51
CA LEU A 300 16.03 -9.92 16.92
C LEU A 300 14.70 -10.25 17.61
N HIS A 301 14.35 -9.39 18.56
CA HIS A 301 13.03 -9.32 19.20
C HIS A 301 12.26 -8.09 18.69
N ARG A 302 10.96 -8.06 18.90
CA ARG A 302 10.12 -6.89 18.54
C ARG A 302 10.58 -5.59 19.23
N SER A 303 11.16 -5.69 20.42
CA SER A 303 11.75 -4.56 21.15
C SER A 303 12.99 -3.95 20.50
N ASP A 304 13.65 -4.68 19.58
CA ASP A 304 14.83 -4.20 18.87
C ASP A 304 14.47 -3.40 17.61
N ILE A 305 13.17 -3.34 17.27
CA ILE A 305 12.67 -2.61 16.13
C ILE A 305 12.39 -1.17 16.52
N ALA A 306 13.23 -0.26 16.02
CA ALA A 306 13.11 1.17 16.28
C ALA A 306 11.98 1.85 15.49
N HIS A 307 11.66 1.35 14.28
CA HIS A 307 10.76 2.01 13.36
C HIS A 307 9.71 1.05 12.81
N TRP A 308 8.42 1.36 13.03
CA TRP A 308 7.29 0.59 12.53
C TRP A 308 6.51 1.40 11.48
N LEU A 309 6.56 0.97 10.23
CA LEU A 309 5.88 1.61 9.10
C LEU A 309 4.74 0.71 8.63
N VAL A 310 3.59 0.85 9.29
CA VAL A 310 2.41 0.03 9.05
C VAL A 310 1.54 0.69 7.97
N HIS A 311 0.79 -0.09 7.22
CA HIS A 311 -0.17 0.40 6.24
C HIS A 311 -1.22 1.32 6.86
N ALA A 312 -1.46 2.48 6.24
CA ALA A 312 -2.48 3.45 6.66
C ALA A 312 -3.90 3.01 6.23
N GLY A 313 -4.26 1.76 6.52
CA GLY A 313 -5.50 1.12 6.05
C GLY A 313 -6.80 1.67 6.65
N GLY A 314 -6.70 2.47 7.70
CA GLY A 314 -7.80 3.07 8.45
C GLY A 314 -7.56 3.01 9.95
N LYS A 315 -8.23 3.88 10.71
CA LYS A 315 -7.99 4.00 12.17
C LYS A 315 -8.10 2.66 12.91
N LYS A 316 -9.17 1.89 12.65
CA LYS A 316 -9.40 0.60 13.35
C LYS A 316 -8.33 -0.45 13.00
N VAL A 317 -7.81 -0.45 11.78
CA VAL A 317 -6.73 -1.36 11.35
C VAL A 317 -5.43 -0.99 12.07
N ILE A 318 -5.07 0.30 12.09
CA ILE A 318 -3.89 0.79 12.81
C ILE A 318 -4.00 0.47 14.30
N ASP A 319 -5.14 0.76 14.92
CA ASP A 319 -5.37 0.48 16.35
C ASP A 319 -5.23 -1.02 16.64
N ALA A 320 -5.80 -1.90 15.80
CA ALA A 320 -5.73 -3.35 15.99
C ALA A 320 -4.30 -3.88 15.88
N VAL A 321 -3.53 -3.45 14.87
CA VAL A 321 -2.12 -3.83 14.72
C VAL A 321 -1.30 -3.29 15.89
N THR A 322 -1.50 -2.03 16.28
CA THR A 322 -0.80 -1.38 17.39
C THR A 322 -0.98 -2.16 18.71
N VAL A 323 -2.22 -2.55 19.02
CA VAL A 323 -2.54 -3.31 20.24
C VAL A 323 -1.91 -4.71 20.21
N ASN A 324 -2.04 -5.44 19.09
CA ASN A 324 -1.55 -6.81 19.00
C ASN A 324 -0.01 -6.90 18.96
N LEU A 325 0.67 -5.89 18.42
CA LEU A 325 2.14 -5.83 18.44
C LEU A 325 2.71 -5.18 19.72
N GLY A 326 1.85 -4.64 20.59
CA GLY A 326 2.29 -3.94 21.81
C GLY A 326 2.95 -2.59 21.53
N LEU A 327 2.63 -1.96 20.38
CA LEU A 327 3.21 -0.68 19.98
C LEU A 327 2.53 0.50 20.71
N ASN A 328 3.26 1.58 20.86
CA ASN A 328 2.71 2.84 21.37
C ASN A 328 2.40 3.83 20.23
N ARG A 329 1.74 4.94 20.54
CA ARG A 329 1.33 5.95 19.56
C ARG A 329 2.49 6.61 18.82
N HIS A 330 3.64 6.74 19.47
CA HIS A 330 4.83 7.33 18.87
C HIS A 330 5.40 6.44 17.78
N GLU A 331 5.40 5.12 17.98
CA GLU A 331 5.93 4.15 17.03
C GLU A 331 5.13 4.11 15.72
N VAL A 332 3.83 4.39 15.76
CA VAL A 332 2.96 4.44 14.56
C VAL A 332 2.64 5.87 14.09
N ARG A 333 3.40 6.90 14.53
CA ARG A 333 3.11 8.31 14.21
C ARG A 333 3.16 8.64 12.73
N HIS A 334 4.08 8.02 11.97
CA HIS A 334 4.18 8.23 10.53
C HIS A 334 2.95 7.68 9.81
N THR A 335 2.56 6.45 10.15
CA THR A 335 1.34 5.79 9.64
C THR A 335 0.08 6.59 9.93
N THR A 336 -0.10 7.01 11.20
CA THR A 336 -1.26 7.84 11.59
C THR A 336 -1.23 9.21 10.94
N GLY A 337 -0.04 9.77 10.72
CA GLY A 337 0.15 11.01 9.99
C GLY A 337 -0.24 10.89 8.51
N VAL A 338 0.11 9.79 7.85
CA VAL A 338 -0.32 9.52 6.46
C VAL A 338 -1.83 9.38 6.40
N LEU A 339 -2.46 8.57 7.27
CA LEU A 339 -3.91 8.43 7.31
C LEU A 339 -4.60 9.78 7.51
N ARG A 340 -4.10 10.60 8.44
CA ARG A 340 -4.68 11.92 8.74
C ARG A 340 -4.64 12.87 7.55
N ASP A 341 -3.53 12.92 6.80
CA ASP A 341 -3.26 13.96 5.81
C ASP A 341 -3.51 13.53 4.36
N TYR A 342 -3.57 12.22 4.08
CA TYR A 342 -3.77 11.65 2.74
C TYR A 342 -4.91 10.63 2.68
N GLY A 343 -5.39 10.12 3.81
CA GLY A 343 -6.26 8.95 3.87
C GLY A 343 -5.49 7.67 3.56
N ASN A 344 -6.20 6.63 3.13
CA ASN A 344 -5.62 5.38 2.67
C ASN A 344 -5.24 5.52 1.18
N VAL A 345 -3.95 5.65 0.88
CA VAL A 345 -3.41 5.70 -0.49
C VAL A 345 -3.03 4.31 -1.01
N SER A 346 -3.77 3.29 -0.59
CA SER A 346 -3.67 1.91 -1.04
C SER A 346 -2.23 1.36 -1.01
N SER A 347 -1.72 0.81 -2.11
CA SER A 347 -0.42 0.12 -2.19
C SER A 347 0.80 0.99 -1.85
N GLY A 348 0.70 2.31 -1.99
CA GLY A 348 1.77 3.26 -1.69
C GLY A 348 1.86 3.72 -0.23
N SER A 349 0.87 3.41 0.62
CA SER A 349 0.75 4.01 1.98
C SER A 349 2.00 3.87 2.85
N PHE A 350 2.68 2.72 2.81
CA PHE A 350 3.88 2.49 3.60
C PHE A 350 5.08 3.33 3.10
N ILE A 351 5.13 3.63 1.80
CA ILE A 351 6.17 4.47 1.19
C ILE A 351 5.97 5.93 1.63
N PHE A 352 4.73 6.43 1.69
CA PHE A 352 4.43 7.74 2.28
C PHE A 352 4.86 7.81 3.76
N SER A 353 4.68 6.71 4.52
CA SER A 353 5.15 6.64 5.90
C SER A 353 6.67 6.61 5.98
N TYR A 354 7.34 5.90 5.07
CA TYR A 354 8.79 5.85 4.97
C TYR A 354 9.37 7.22 4.60
N GLU A 355 8.81 7.94 3.63
CA GLU A 355 9.23 9.29 3.28
C GLU A 355 9.15 10.25 4.49
N ARG A 356 8.07 10.18 5.28
CA ARG A 356 7.94 10.97 6.51
C ARG A 356 9.01 10.64 7.55
N LEU A 357 9.35 9.36 7.72
CA LEU A 357 10.44 8.95 8.60
C LEU A 357 11.78 9.51 8.12
N GLN A 358 12.06 9.46 6.81
CA GLN A 358 13.28 10.04 6.23
C GLN A 358 13.34 11.57 6.44
N GLN A 359 12.23 12.27 6.29
CA GLN A 359 12.14 13.73 6.52
C GLN A 359 12.30 14.12 7.99
N GLU A 360 11.98 13.23 8.94
CA GLU A 360 12.14 13.48 10.37
C GLU A 360 13.61 13.38 10.82
N LEU A 361 14.48 12.72 10.04
CA LEU A 361 15.93 12.56 10.29
C LEU A 361 16.26 11.96 11.66
N VAL A 362 15.47 10.99 12.11
CA VAL A 362 15.63 10.34 13.43
C VAL A 362 16.25 8.95 13.36
N THR A 363 16.53 8.45 12.15
CA THR A 363 17.14 7.14 11.98
C THR A 363 18.64 7.19 12.27
N ALA A 364 19.15 6.15 12.92
CA ALA A 364 20.58 5.99 13.22
C ALA A 364 21.14 4.72 12.55
N PRO A 365 22.45 4.69 12.24
CA PRO A 365 23.10 3.47 11.77
C PRO A 365 22.92 2.32 12.77
N GLY A 366 22.45 1.19 12.25
CA GLY A 366 22.13 0.00 13.05
C GLY A 366 20.67 -0.11 13.48
N ASP A 367 19.85 0.93 13.33
CA ASP A 367 18.41 0.86 13.59
C ASP A 367 17.74 -0.18 12.70
N TYR A 368 16.82 -0.95 13.29
CA TYR A 368 15.96 -1.86 12.55
C TYR A 368 14.58 -1.25 12.35
N GLY A 369 14.02 -1.46 11.17
CA GLY A 369 12.67 -1.07 10.82
C GLY A 369 11.85 -2.23 10.26
N VAL A 370 10.54 -2.21 10.49
CA VAL A 370 9.58 -3.13 9.88
C VAL A 370 8.61 -2.35 9.02
N LEU A 371 8.57 -2.70 7.74
CA LEU A 371 7.50 -2.32 6.82
C LEU A 371 6.41 -3.39 6.91
N MET A 372 5.14 -3.00 7.06
CA MET A 372 4.03 -3.94 7.16
C MET A 372 2.84 -3.42 6.36
N THR A 373 2.36 -4.21 5.42
CA THR A 373 1.17 -3.90 4.62
C THR A 373 0.14 -5.01 4.70
N MET A 374 -1.12 -4.68 4.45
CA MET A 374 -2.22 -5.64 4.42
C MET A 374 -3.21 -5.26 3.32
N GLY A 375 -3.84 -6.28 2.71
CA GLY A 375 -4.71 -6.04 1.56
C GLY A 375 -5.61 -7.22 1.21
N PRO A 376 -6.27 -7.17 0.04
CA PRO A 376 -7.13 -8.22 -0.49
C PRO A 376 -6.51 -9.61 -0.41
N GLY A 377 -7.38 -10.62 -0.29
CA GLY A 377 -6.97 -11.97 0.11
C GLY A 377 -6.69 -12.09 1.60
N SER A 378 -7.01 -11.04 2.40
CA SER A 378 -6.64 -10.92 3.82
C SER A 378 -5.17 -11.26 4.02
N THR A 379 -4.32 -10.64 3.20
CA THR A 379 -2.87 -10.89 3.16
C THR A 379 -2.14 -9.84 4.00
N ILE A 380 -1.11 -10.27 4.73
CA ILE A 380 -0.17 -9.39 5.44
C ILE A 380 1.23 -9.64 4.86
N GLU A 381 1.86 -8.58 4.38
CA GLU A 381 3.24 -8.57 3.88
C GLU A 381 4.13 -7.78 4.82
N THR A 382 5.34 -8.25 5.04
CA THR A 382 6.32 -7.57 5.89
C THR A 382 7.71 -7.59 5.28
N ALA A 383 8.49 -6.54 5.56
CA ALA A 383 9.92 -6.51 5.28
C ALA A 383 10.69 -5.97 6.48
N LEU A 384 11.83 -6.59 6.78
CA LEU A 384 12.82 -6.12 7.75
C LEU A 384 13.87 -5.30 7.01
N ILE A 385 14.12 -4.10 7.50
CA ILE A 385 15.14 -3.20 6.95
C ILE A 385 16.11 -2.76 8.06
N GLN A 386 17.30 -2.34 7.68
CA GLN A 386 18.32 -1.83 8.61
C GLN A 386 19.05 -0.63 8.02
N TRP A 387 19.16 0.45 8.80
CA TRP A 387 19.94 1.64 8.47
C TRP A 387 21.42 1.51 8.75
#